data_6e313470bf4d1000aa0d16acfd5dfe59
#
_entry.id   6e313470bf4d1000aa0d16acfd5dfe59
#
_cell.length_a   1.000
_cell.length_b   1.000
_cell.length_c   1.000
_cell.angle_alpha   90.00
_cell.angle_beta   90.00
_cell.angle_gamma   90.00
#
_symmetry.space_group_name_H-M   'P 1'
#
loop_
_entity.id
_entity.type
_entity.pdbx_description
1 polymer ?
#
loop_
_entity_poly.entity_id
_entity_poly.type
_entity_poly.pdbx_seq_one_letter_code
_entity_poly.pdbx_strand_id
1 'polypeptide(L)'
;MTDTDDLTHAGGLVVRQRDALELLIVRAKPAPHDWVLPKGHIEPGESAEQCARREVQEEAGVDAETGVLLGVDRYLRGRGRVVVAFFLMHYLGDVPALEGRETKWVTFDEAPNFVQFDFLRHVISDARQHLTRHET
;
A
#
# COMPACT_ATOMS: atom_id res chain seq x y z
N MET A 1 -19.24 -12.87 3.40
CA MET A 1 -18.08 -13.58 2.84
C MET A 1 -17.10 -12.59 2.24
N THR A 2 -15.88 -12.60 2.70
CA THR A 2 -14.86 -11.74 2.14
C THR A 2 -14.35 -12.36 0.83
N ASP A 3 -14.40 -11.59 -0.23
CA ASP A 3 -13.99 -12.03 -1.56
C ASP A 3 -12.49 -11.88 -1.72
N THR A 4 -11.73 -12.68 -0.95
CA THR A 4 -10.28 -12.65 -1.04
C THR A 4 -9.70 -13.80 -1.86
N ASP A 5 -10.56 -14.70 -2.35
CA ASP A 5 -10.10 -15.88 -3.09
C ASP A 5 -9.64 -15.56 -4.51
N ASP A 6 -10.06 -14.42 -5.06
CA ASP A 6 -9.73 -14.01 -6.42
C ASP A 6 -8.64 -12.93 -6.48
N LEU A 7 -7.92 -12.71 -5.41
CA LEU A 7 -6.87 -11.69 -5.38
C LEU A 7 -5.76 -12.01 -6.37
N THR A 8 -5.33 -10.99 -7.11
CA THR A 8 -4.21 -11.09 -8.05
C THR A 8 -2.99 -10.32 -7.55
N HIS A 9 -3.23 -9.27 -6.76
CA HIS A 9 -2.18 -8.37 -6.27
C HIS A 9 -2.41 -8.08 -4.80
N ALA A 10 -1.35 -7.66 -4.13
CA ALA A 10 -1.44 -7.16 -2.77
C ALA A 10 -0.41 -6.05 -2.56
N GLY A 11 -0.73 -5.16 -1.66
CA GLY A 11 0.15 -4.07 -1.31
C GLY A 11 -0.27 -3.47 0.01
N GLY A 12 0.25 -2.30 0.31
CA GLY A 12 -0.05 -1.73 1.61
C GLY A 12 0.18 -0.26 1.75
N LEU A 13 -0.45 0.25 2.79
CA LEU A 13 -0.24 1.60 3.29
C LEU A 13 0.61 1.48 4.54
N VAL A 14 1.89 1.85 4.43
CA VAL A 14 2.84 1.76 5.53
C VAL A 14 2.79 3.06 6.33
N VAL A 15 2.61 2.94 7.64
CA VAL A 15 2.59 4.10 8.53
C VAL A 15 3.79 4.07 9.46
N ARG A 16 4.26 5.26 9.82
CA ARG A 16 5.26 5.44 10.87
C ARG A 16 4.94 6.70 11.66
N GLN A 17 5.38 6.74 12.91
CA GLN A 17 5.23 7.92 13.77
C GLN A 17 6.55 8.66 13.82
N ARG A 18 6.55 9.91 13.40
CA ARG A 18 7.64 10.87 13.55
C ARG A 18 7.09 12.06 14.33
N ASP A 19 7.34 13.30 13.87
CA ASP A 19 6.69 14.48 14.47
C ASP A 19 5.18 14.40 14.26
N ALA A 20 4.76 13.77 13.15
CA ALA A 20 3.37 13.46 12.87
C ALA A 20 3.31 12.03 12.36
N LEU A 21 2.10 11.49 12.30
CA LEU A 21 1.85 10.19 11.68
C LEU A 21 1.99 10.34 10.17
N GLU A 22 2.85 9.52 9.56
CA GLU A 22 3.16 9.60 8.14
C GLU A 22 2.84 8.29 7.44
N LEU A 23 2.58 8.38 6.14
CA LEU A 23 2.41 7.20 5.29
C LEU A 23 3.35 7.27 4.10
N LEU A 24 3.68 6.10 3.56
CA LEU A 24 4.63 5.93 2.48
C LEU A 24 3.92 5.89 1.14
N ILE A 25 4.38 6.72 0.19
CA ILE A 25 3.91 6.68 -1.19
C ILE A 25 5.10 6.49 -2.11
N VAL A 26 4.84 5.91 -3.29
CA VAL A 26 5.88 5.62 -4.29
C VAL A 26 5.44 6.14 -5.65
N ARG A 27 6.42 6.42 -6.51
CA ARG A 27 6.12 6.76 -7.90
C ARG A 27 5.57 5.55 -8.63
N ALA A 28 4.53 5.77 -9.43
CA ALA A 28 3.92 4.71 -10.23
C ALA A 28 4.80 4.35 -11.42
N LYS A 29 4.60 3.15 -11.94
CA LYS A 29 5.13 2.71 -13.23
C LYS A 29 3.96 2.15 -14.02
N PRO A 30 3.86 2.49 -15.31
CA PRO A 30 4.78 3.26 -16.15
C PRO A 30 4.57 4.78 -16.10
N ALA A 31 3.66 5.28 -15.26
CA ALA A 31 3.37 6.72 -15.19
C ALA A 31 4.10 7.33 -13.98
N PRO A 32 5.41 7.68 -14.11
CA PRO A 32 6.22 8.03 -12.93
C PRO A 32 5.88 9.36 -12.27
N HIS A 33 5.02 10.17 -12.89
CA HIS A 33 4.56 11.41 -12.26
C HIS A 33 3.41 11.18 -11.28
N ASP A 34 2.81 9.98 -11.30
CA ASP A 34 1.75 9.64 -10.34
C ASP A 34 2.36 9.08 -9.07
N TRP A 35 1.73 9.39 -7.93
CA TRP A 35 2.06 8.81 -6.64
C TRP A 35 0.99 7.79 -6.26
N VAL A 36 1.43 6.62 -5.79
CA VAL A 36 0.55 5.50 -5.46
C VAL A 36 1.05 4.79 -4.21
N LEU A 37 0.29 3.80 -3.76
CA LEU A 37 0.73 2.89 -2.70
C LEU A 37 1.46 1.70 -3.34
N PRO A 38 2.52 1.18 -2.72
CA PRO A 38 3.26 0.02 -3.26
C PRO A 38 2.37 -1.22 -3.32
N LYS A 39 2.49 -1.97 -4.41
CA LYS A 39 1.75 -3.22 -4.62
C LYS A 39 2.38 -4.02 -5.75
N GLY A 40 2.05 -5.31 -5.82
CA GLY A 40 2.48 -6.14 -6.94
C GLY A 40 1.77 -7.48 -6.94
N HIS A 41 2.16 -8.34 -7.89
CA HIS A 41 1.53 -9.63 -8.10
C HIS A 41 1.78 -10.60 -6.95
N ILE A 42 0.73 -11.32 -6.56
CA ILE A 42 0.86 -12.42 -5.60
C ILE A 42 1.48 -13.60 -6.35
N GLU A 43 2.56 -14.15 -5.80
CA GLU A 43 3.25 -15.27 -6.40
C GLU A 43 2.65 -16.61 -5.93
N PRO A 44 2.84 -17.69 -6.72
CA PRO A 44 2.33 -19.00 -6.31
C PRO A 44 2.83 -19.40 -4.92
N GLY A 45 1.91 -19.83 -4.05
CA GLY A 45 2.24 -20.26 -2.70
C GLY A 45 2.39 -19.11 -1.70
N GLU A 46 2.25 -17.86 -2.16
CA GLU A 46 2.39 -16.68 -1.30
C GLU A 46 1.01 -16.23 -0.83
N SER A 47 0.88 -15.87 0.44
CA SER A 47 -0.34 -15.23 0.92
C SER A 47 -0.37 -13.76 0.48
N ALA A 48 -1.56 -13.16 0.51
CA ALA A 48 -1.68 -11.73 0.22
C ALA A 48 -0.85 -10.89 1.19
N GLU A 49 -0.85 -11.27 2.47
CA GLU A 49 -0.07 -10.57 3.50
C GLU A 49 1.43 -10.66 3.23
N GLN A 50 1.91 -11.84 2.85
CA GLN A 50 3.33 -12.03 2.50
C GLN A 50 3.70 -11.22 1.26
N CYS A 51 2.81 -11.20 0.26
CA CYS A 51 3.00 -10.43 -0.96
C CYS A 51 3.11 -8.94 -0.65
N ALA A 52 2.22 -8.42 0.17
CA ALA A 52 2.24 -7.00 0.54
C ALA A 52 3.59 -6.62 1.15
N ARG A 53 4.09 -7.43 2.08
CA ARG A 53 5.37 -7.17 2.74
C ARG A 53 6.53 -7.22 1.74
N ARG A 54 6.54 -8.22 0.88
CA ARG A 54 7.59 -8.39 -0.14
C ARG A 54 7.59 -7.22 -1.12
N GLU A 55 6.41 -6.83 -1.62
CA GLU A 55 6.32 -5.76 -2.61
C GLU A 55 6.74 -4.41 -2.03
N VAL A 56 6.40 -4.14 -0.78
CA VAL A 56 6.84 -2.92 -0.10
C VAL A 56 8.37 -2.89 -0.02
N GLN A 57 8.99 -4.02 0.29
CA GLN A 57 10.46 -4.12 0.33
C GLN A 57 11.07 -3.88 -1.05
N GLU A 58 10.52 -4.52 -2.09
CA GLU A 58 11.08 -4.45 -3.43
C GLU A 58 10.94 -3.05 -4.03
N GLU A 59 9.78 -2.44 -3.89
CA GLU A 59 9.50 -1.14 -4.51
C GLU A 59 10.06 0.02 -3.72
N ALA A 60 9.95 -0.03 -2.39
CA ALA A 60 10.21 1.13 -1.55
C ALA A 60 11.42 0.99 -0.63
N GLY A 61 12.00 -0.20 -0.51
CA GLY A 61 13.13 -0.40 0.40
C GLY A 61 12.76 -0.27 1.87
N VAL A 62 11.55 -0.68 2.22
CA VAL A 62 11.02 -0.59 3.59
C VAL A 62 10.50 -1.96 4.00
N ASP A 63 10.83 -2.36 5.22
CA ASP A 63 10.20 -3.52 5.84
C ASP A 63 9.10 -3.04 6.78
N ALA A 64 7.96 -3.72 6.73
CA ALA A 64 6.80 -3.36 7.53
C ALA A 64 6.01 -4.61 7.90
N GLU A 65 5.41 -4.56 9.09
CA GLU A 65 4.55 -5.65 9.55
C GLU A 65 3.15 -5.47 8.96
N THR A 66 2.61 -6.53 8.36
CA THR A 66 1.29 -6.47 7.74
C THR A 66 0.21 -6.59 8.81
N GLY A 67 -0.72 -5.65 8.80
CA GLY A 67 -1.84 -5.60 9.72
C GLY A 67 -3.17 -5.88 9.03
N VAL A 68 -4.19 -5.08 9.36
CA VAL A 68 -5.55 -5.33 8.90
C VAL A 68 -5.73 -4.98 7.42
N LEU A 69 -6.66 -5.68 6.78
CA LEU A 69 -7.07 -5.38 5.40
C LEU A 69 -7.87 -4.08 5.40
N LEU A 70 -7.46 -3.12 4.57
CA LEU A 70 -8.14 -1.83 4.45
C LEU A 70 -9.18 -1.84 3.34
N GLY A 71 -8.89 -2.52 2.22
CA GLY A 71 -9.82 -2.56 1.12
C GLY A 71 -9.31 -3.38 -0.03
N VAL A 72 -10.20 -3.68 -0.95
CA VAL A 72 -9.89 -4.47 -2.15
C VAL A 72 -10.39 -3.69 -3.37
N ASP A 73 -9.47 -3.37 -4.28
CA ASP A 73 -9.80 -2.69 -5.54
C ASP A 73 -9.91 -3.71 -6.66
N ARG A 74 -10.94 -3.55 -7.50
CA ARG A 74 -11.20 -4.45 -8.62
C ARG A 74 -11.34 -3.64 -9.89
N TYR A 75 -10.54 -3.98 -10.91
CA TYR A 75 -10.65 -3.31 -12.20
C TYR A 75 -10.12 -4.21 -13.31
N LEU A 76 -10.40 -3.82 -14.56
CA LEU A 76 -9.88 -4.52 -15.73
C LEU A 76 -8.64 -3.81 -16.24
N ARG A 77 -7.66 -4.59 -16.68
CA ARG A 77 -6.45 -4.08 -17.31
C ARG A 77 -6.21 -4.92 -18.55
N GLY A 78 -6.47 -4.33 -19.72
CA GLY A 78 -6.48 -5.10 -20.95
C GLY A 78 -7.57 -6.15 -20.88
N ARG A 79 -7.20 -7.41 -21.06
CA ARG A 79 -8.15 -8.54 -20.97
C ARG A 79 -8.14 -9.20 -19.59
N GLY A 80 -7.30 -8.72 -18.69
CA GLY A 80 -7.14 -9.33 -17.40
C GLY A 80 -7.87 -8.61 -16.30
N ARG A 81 -8.23 -9.36 -15.26
CA ARG A 81 -8.78 -8.80 -14.03
C ARG A 81 -7.64 -8.48 -13.08
N VAL A 82 -7.72 -7.31 -12.44
CA VAL A 82 -6.81 -6.92 -11.37
C VAL A 82 -7.64 -6.79 -10.12
N VAL A 83 -7.26 -7.54 -9.07
CA VAL A 83 -7.93 -7.51 -7.77
C VAL A 83 -6.84 -7.32 -6.73
N VAL A 84 -6.81 -6.16 -6.12
CA VAL A 84 -5.70 -5.74 -5.24
C VAL A 84 -6.19 -5.60 -3.82
N ALA A 85 -5.55 -6.31 -2.89
CA ALA A 85 -5.77 -6.13 -1.46
C ALA A 85 -4.76 -5.12 -0.92
N PHE A 86 -5.23 -4.10 -0.20
CA PHE A 86 -4.36 -3.14 0.49
C PHE A 86 -4.48 -3.32 1.99
N PHE A 87 -3.34 -3.52 2.65
CA PHE A 87 -3.27 -3.71 4.10
C PHE A 87 -2.68 -2.48 4.79
N LEU A 88 -3.11 -2.25 6.02
CA LEU A 88 -2.42 -1.32 6.90
C LEU A 88 -1.15 -2.01 7.37
N MET A 89 -0.01 -1.34 7.25
CA MET A 89 1.29 -1.92 7.59
C MET A 89 2.07 -0.97 8.50
N HIS A 90 2.83 -1.54 9.40
CA HIS A 90 3.59 -0.77 10.40
C HIS A 90 5.08 -0.84 10.11
N TYR A 91 5.69 0.31 9.93
CA TYR A 91 7.11 0.44 9.58
C TYR A 91 8.01 -0.24 10.62
N LEU A 92 8.94 -1.05 10.16
CA LEU A 92 9.94 -1.73 10.99
C LEU A 92 11.35 -1.23 10.74
N GLY A 93 11.64 -0.76 9.54
CA GLY A 93 12.99 -0.30 9.21
C GLY A 93 13.21 -0.27 7.71
N ASP A 94 14.37 0.20 7.30
CA ASP A 94 14.76 0.26 5.90
C ASP A 94 15.49 -1.01 5.50
N VAL A 95 15.29 -1.44 4.25
CA VAL A 95 15.96 -2.60 3.65
C VAL A 95 16.38 -2.22 2.22
N PRO A 96 17.28 -2.98 1.57
CA PRO A 96 17.60 -2.70 0.17
C PRO A 96 16.37 -2.84 -0.72
N ALA A 97 16.19 -1.87 -1.64
CA ALA A 97 15.08 -1.88 -2.60
C ALA A 97 15.58 -2.46 -3.91
N LEU A 98 14.85 -3.46 -4.46
CA LEU A 98 15.22 -4.05 -5.74
C LEU A 98 14.90 -3.14 -6.91
N GLU A 99 13.77 -2.43 -6.85
CA GLU A 99 13.34 -1.57 -7.94
C GLU A 99 13.82 -0.13 -7.82
N GLY A 100 14.03 0.33 -6.58
CA GLY A 100 14.55 1.66 -6.33
C GLY A 100 13.64 2.78 -6.82
N ARG A 101 12.32 2.62 -6.71
CA ARG A 101 11.39 3.69 -7.07
C ARG A 101 11.55 4.88 -6.12
N GLU A 102 11.28 6.08 -6.63
CA GLU A 102 11.25 7.26 -5.77
C GLU A 102 10.15 7.11 -4.72
N THR A 103 10.46 7.40 -3.47
CA THR A 103 9.53 7.29 -2.36
C THR A 103 9.41 8.60 -1.63
N LYS A 104 8.29 8.75 -0.92
CA LYS A 104 8.06 9.94 -0.10
C LYS A 104 7.23 9.54 1.10
N TRP A 105 7.58 10.07 2.27
CA TRP A 105 6.75 9.98 3.46
C TRP A 105 5.95 11.28 3.56
N VAL A 106 4.64 11.17 3.68
CA VAL A 106 3.76 12.33 3.77
C VAL A 106 2.82 12.14 4.95
N THR A 107 2.32 13.25 5.48
CA THR A 107 1.29 13.18 6.52
C THR A 107 -0.05 12.82 5.88
N PHE A 108 -1.01 12.39 6.70
CA PHE A 108 -2.35 12.08 6.20
C PHE A 108 -3.04 13.33 5.61
N ASP A 109 -2.75 14.50 6.17
CA ASP A 109 -3.31 15.74 5.63
C ASP A 109 -2.70 16.10 4.28
N GLU A 110 -1.42 15.81 4.06
CA GLU A 110 -0.73 16.09 2.81
C GLU A 110 -1.04 15.09 1.70
N ALA A 111 -1.34 13.85 2.07
CA ALA A 111 -1.44 12.75 1.11
C ALA A 111 -2.40 13.03 -0.07
N PRO A 112 -3.58 13.65 0.12
CA PRO A 112 -4.47 13.93 -1.01
C PRO A 112 -3.88 14.90 -2.05
N ASN A 113 -2.86 15.67 -1.69
CA ASN A 113 -2.19 16.56 -2.64
C ASN A 113 -1.28 15.78 -3.59
N PHE A 114 -0.90 14.58 -3.24
CA PHE A 114 0.00 13.72 -4.04
C PHE A 114 -0.73 12.58 -4.71
N VAL A 115 -1.61 11.90 -3.97
CA VAL A 115 -2.31 10.71 -4.45
C VAL A 115 -3.66 11.14 -5.03
N GLN A 116 -3.85 10.95 -6.34
CA GLN A 116 -5.01 11.45 -7.07
C GLN A 116 -6.11 10.41 -7.28
N PHE A 117 -5.80 9.13 -7.14
CA PHE A 117 -6.75 8.05 -7.42
C PHE A 117 -7.77 7.92 -6.28
N ASP A 118 -9.05 7.94 -6.63
CA ASP A 118 -10.14 7.93 -5.65
C ASP A 118 -10.08 6.73 -4.72
N PHE A 119 -9.84 5.54 -5.27
CA PHE A 119 -9.79 4.34 -4.43
C PHE A 119 -8.67 4.44 -3.40
N LEU A 120 -7.49 4.91 -3.81
CA LEU A 120 -6.36 5.04 -2.88
C LEU A 120 -6.65 6.10 -1.82
N ARG A 121 -7.35 7.17 -2.17
CA ARG A 121 -7.78 8.17 -1.20
C ARG A 121 -8.73 7.57 -0.17
N HIS A 122 -9.61 6.67 -0.59
CA HIS A 122 -10.48 5.93 0.34
C HIS A 122 -9.67 5.04 1.27
N VAL A 123 -8.68 4.33 0.74
CA VAL A 123 -7.80 3.48 1.54
C VAL A 123 -7.08 4.32 2.60
N ILE A 124 -6.57 5.49 2.19
CA ILE A 124 -5.88 6.40 3.11
C ILE A 124 -6.82 6.88 4.22
N SER A 125 -8.04 7.26 3.84
CA SER A 125 -9.04 7.70 4.81
C SER A 125 -9.41 6.59 5.79
N ASP A 126 -9.59 5.38 5.29
CA ASP A 126 -9.92 4.22 6.12
C ASP A 126 -8.78 3.90 7.09
N ALA A 127 -7.53 4.00 6.62
CA ALA A 127 -6.36 3.79 7.48
C ALA A 127 -6.35 4.82 8.63
N ARG A 128 -6.60 6.07 8.30
CA ARG A 128 -6.62 7.13 9.31
C ARG A 128 -7.69 6.88 10.36
N GLN A 129 -8.88 6.49 9.93
CA GLN A 129 -9.98 6.18 10.85
C GLN A 129 -9.63 4.99 11.75
N HIS A 130 -9.03 3.95 11.17
CA HIS A 130 -8.62 2.77 11.94
C HIS A 130 -7.60 3.14 13.00
N LEU A 131 -6.59 3.92 12.64
CA LEU A 131 -5.53 4.35 13.55
C LEU A 131 -6.08 5.22 14.68
N THR A 132 -6.95 6.16 14.35
CA THR A 132 -7.58 7.03 15.34
C THR A 132 -8.41 6.23 16.35
N ARG A 133 -9.15 5.23 15.86
CA ARG A 133 -10.00 4.39 16.72
C ARG A 133 -9.20 3.58 17.73
N HIS A 134 -7.98 3.22 17.39
CA HIS A 134 -7.15 2.33 18.20
C HIS A 134 -6.07 3.06 19.01
N GLU A 135 -6.08 4.39 18.99
CA GLU A 135 -5.11 5.20 19.76
C GLU A 135 -5.57 5.53 21.17
N THR A 136 -6.81 5.24 21.52
CA THR A 136 -7.31 5.57 22.87
C THR A 136 -7.01 4.51 23.90
#